data_65214f8c331b364448c2048659bfaea4
#
_entry.id   65214f8c331b364448c2048659bfaea4
#
_cell.length_a   1.000
_cell.length_b   1.000
_cell.length_c   1.000
_cell.angle_alpha   90.00
_cell.angle_beta   90.00
_cell.angle_gamma   90.00
#
_symmetry.space_group_name_H-M   'P 1'
#
loop_
_entity.id
_entity.type
_entity.pdbx_description
1 polymer ?
#
loop_
_entity_poly.entity_id
_entity_poly.type
_entity_poly.pdbx_seq_one_letter_code
_entity_poly.pdbx_strand_id
1 'polypeptide(L)'
;IHSKCFRFWVFTKNDPARIIGSICFYDIIQPVYGRCETGYKFDERYWHRGLAKEAMELGITLMFYEVGLHRIEAYAMKDNTASIRLLDSLGFQYEGTCRQYARIRGRWEDHLLYSLIR
;
A
#
# COMPACT_ATOMS: atom_id res chain seq x y z
N ILE A 1 -18.79 1.31 14.18
CA ILE A 1 -18.47 1.08 12.76
C ILE A 1 -17.16 0.32 12.69
N HIS A 2 -17.18 -0.78 12.00
CA HIS A 2 -16.00 -1.61 11.85
C HIS A 2 -15.39 -1.41 10.47
N SER A 3 -14.12 -1.02 10.43
CA SER A 3 -13.37 -0.96 9.18
C SER A 3 -12.97 -2.36 8.77
N LYS A 4 -13.16 -2.67 7.49
CA LYS A 4 -12.69 -3.93 6.94
C LYS A 4 -11.22 -3.80 6.57
N CYS A 5 -10.51 -4.91 6.65
CA CYS A 5 -9.10 -4.97 6.32
C CYS A 5 -8.81 -6.30 5.61
N PHE A 6 -8.05 -6.23 4.53
CA PHE A 6 -7.51 -7.40 3.86
C PHE A 6 -6.00 -7.37 4.04
N ARG A 7 -5.45 -8.43 4.61
CA ARG A 7 -4.00 -8.59 4.76
C ARG A 7 -3.58 -9.86 4.03
N PHE A 8 -2.60 -9.71 3.16
CA PHE A 8 -2.05 -10.83 2.40
C PHE A 8 -0.60 -11.06 2.80
N TRP A 9 -0.29 -12.30 3.13
CA TRP A 9 1.08 -12.72 3.42
C TRP A 9 1.73 -13.16 2.14
N VAL A 10 2.98 -12.75 1.93
CA VAL A 10 3.68 -12.97 0.68
C VAL A 10 4.77 -14.03 0.86
N PHE A 11 4.80 -14.97 -0.05
CA PHE A 11 5.78 -16.06 -0.08
C PHE A 11 6.39 -16.14 -1.47
N THR A 12 7.61 -16.67 -1.57
CA THR A 12 8.15 -17.04 -2.87
C THR A 12 7.72 -18.47 -3.21
N LYS A 13 7.66 -18.76 -4.49
CA LYS A 13 7.33 -20.14 -4.92
C LYS A 13 8.36 -21.15 -4.46
N ASN A 14 9.61 -20.72 -4.33
CA ASN A 14 10.72 -21.62 -3.94
C ASN A 14 10.72 -21.95 -2.45
N ASP A 15 10.10 -21.13 -1.62
CA ASP A 15 10.09 -21.33 -0.18
C ASP A 15 8.73 -20.93 0.39
N PRO A 16 7.71 -21.77 0.20
CA PRO A 16 6.35 -21.42 0.63
C PRO A 16 6.16 -21.42 2.15
N ALA A 17 7.14 -21.88 2.90
CA ALA A 17 7.09 -21.87 4.36
C ALA A 17 7.59 -20.55 4.96
N ARG A 18 8.23 -19.71 4.18
CA ARG A 18 8.81 -18.45 4.66
C ARG A 18 7.98 -17.25 4.21
N ILE A 19 7.48 -16.49 5.17
CA ILE A 19 6.82 -15.22 4.88
C ILE A 19 7.90 -14.19 4.63
N ILE A 20 7.89 -13.57 3.45
CA ILE A 20 8.87 -12.54 3.08
C ILE A 20 8.31 -11.13 3.18
N GLY A 21 7.00 -11.00 3.34
CA GLY A 21 6.37 -9.71 3.49
C GLY A 21 4.88 -9.80 3.65
N SER A 22 4.25 -8.66 3.75
CA SER A 22 2.81 -8.55 3.79
C SER A 22 2.35 -7.30 3.06
N ILE A 23 1.16 -7.37 2.49
CA ILE A 23 0.47 -6.22 1.94
C ILE A 23 -0.89 -6.13 2.63
N CYS A 24 -1.35 -4.92 2.87
CA CYS A 24 -2.59 -4.69 3.60
C CYS A 24 -3.41 -3.61 2.92
N PHE A 25 -4.72 -3.84 2.85
CA PHE A 25 -5.69 -2.85 2.38
C PHE A 25 -6.67 -2.65 3.52
N TYR A 26 -6.75 -1.45 4.03
CA TYR A 26 -7.49 -1.16 5.25
C TYR A 26 -8.31 0.12 5.12
N ASP A 27 -9.15 0.38 6.13
CA ASP A 27 -10.06 1.51 6.14
C ASP A 27 -10.92 1.56 4.88
N ILE A 28 -11.53 0.40 4.58
CA ILE A 28 -12.38 0.27 3.42
C ILE A 28 -13.72 0.95 3.70
N ILE A 29 -14.05 1.94 2.90
CA ILE A 29 -15.28 2.74 3.05
C ILE A 29 -16.10 2.62 1.76
N GLN A 30 -17.27 2.02 1.89
CA GLN A 30 -18.21 1.82 0.79
C GLN A 30 -19.64 2.11 1.27
N PRO A 31 -20.61 2.29 0.36
CA PRO A 31 -20.44 2.30 -1.10
C PRO A 31 -20.07 3.66 -1.67
N VAL A 32 -20.31 4.75 -0.92
CA VAL A 32 -20.20 6.11 -1.47
C VAL A 32 -18.78 6.44 -1.91
N TYR A 33 -17.80 6.15 -1.06
CA TYR A 33 -16.41 6.51 -1.37
C TYR A 33 -15.69 5.45 -2.18
N GLY A 34 -16.01 4.19 -1.99
CA GLY A 34 -15.37 3.09 -2.72
C GLY A 34 -13.86 3.13 -2.61
N ARG A 35 -13.33 3.36 -1.42
CA ARG A 35 -11.89 3.58 -1.24
C ARG A 35 -11.31 2.79 -0.08
N CYS A 36 -10.00 2.64 -0.12
CA CYS A 36 -9.22 2.11 0.99
C CYS A 36 -7.84 2.75 1.03
N GLU A 37 -7.10 2.47 2.08
CA GLU A 37 -5.68 2.79 2.17
C GLU A 37 -4.89 1.49 2.03
N THR A 38 -3.66 1.60 1.55
CA THR A 38 -2.77 0.44 1.44
C THR A 38 -1.44 0.70 2.11
N GLY A 39 -0.86 -0.37 2.64
CA GLY A 39 0.49 -0.38 3.20
C GLY A 39 1.13 -1.73 2.94
N TYR A 40 2.44 -1.79 3.05
CA TYR A 40 3.19 -3.00 2.77
C TYR A 40 4.49 -3.01 3.54
N LYS A 41 4.97 -4.23 3.83
CA LYS A 41 6.24 -4.47 4.49
C LYS A 41 6.89 -5.68 3.86
N PHE A 42 8.18 -5.58 3.56
CA PHE A 42 8.95 -6.69 3.03
C PHE A 42 10.28 -6.80 3.77
N ASP A 43 10.72 -8.03 4.01
CA ASP A 43 12.02 -8.31 4.56
C ASP A 43 13.08 -7.71 3.64
N GLU A 44 14.01 -6.94 4.18
CA GLU A 44 14.99 -6.20 3.38
C GLU A 44 15.87 -7.10 2.50
N ARG A 45 16.03 -8.38 2.87
CA ARG A 45 16.75 -9.35 2.07
C ARG A 45 16.09 -9.60 0.70
N TYR A 46 14.83 -9.22 0.57
CA TYR A 46 14.05 -9.39 -0.66
C TYR A 46 13.77 -8.09 -1.38
N TRP A 47 14.36 -6.99 -0.94
CA TRP A 47 14.21 -5.70 -1.59
C TRP A 47 14.93 -5.70 -2.94
N HIS A 48 14.54 -4.79 -3.83
CA HIS A 48 15.16 -4.57 -5.15
C HIS A 48 15.07 -5.77 -6.09
N ARG A 49 14.09 -6.65 -5.90
CA ARG A 49 13.85 -7.81 -6.77
C ARG A 49 12.53 -7.75 -7.51
N GLY A 50 11.79 -6.65 -7.39
CA GLY A 50 10.47 -6.53 -8.00
C GLY A 50 9.37 -7.31 -7.31
N LEU A 51 9.65 -7.95 -6.18
CA LEU A 51 8.67 -8.78 -5.48
C LEU A 51 7.55 -7.96 -4.85
N ALA A 52 7.89 -6.80 -4.27
CA ALA A 52 6.88 -5.91 -3.69
C ALA A 52 5.93 -5.40 -4.78
N LYS A 53 6.47 -5.05 -5.93
CA LYS A 53 5.65 -4.58 -7.06
C LYS A 53 4.71 -5.67 -7.54
N GLU A 54 5.21 -6.88 -7.71
CA GLU A 54 4.42 -8.02 -8.15
C GLU A 54 3.28 -8.31 -7.18
N ALA A 55 3.59 -8.35 -5.88
CA ALA A 55 2.59 -8.60 -4.85
C ALA A 55 1.54 -7.49 -4.82
N MET A 56 1.96 -6.23 -4.91
CA MET A 56 1.04 -5.10 -4.90
C MET A 56 0.14 -5.11 -6.13
N GLU A 57 0.67 -5.44 -7.30
CA GLU A 57 -0.15 -5.53 -8.52
C GLU A 57 -1.26 -6.55 -8.37
N LEU A 58 -0.96 -7.71 -7.78
CA LEU A 58 -1.97 -8.73 -7.53
C LEU A 58 -3.02 -8.26 -6.54
N GLY A 59 -2.59 -7.67 -5.43
CA GLY A 59 -3.51 -7.16 -4.41
C GLY A 59 -4.40 -6.05 -4.93
N ILE A 60 -3.83 -5.11 -5.66
CA ILE A 60 -4.58 -4.01 -6.27
C ILE A 60 -5.65 -4.54 -7.22
N THR A 61 -5.30 -5.52 -8.03
CA THR A 61 -6.26 -6.14 -8.95
C THR A 61 -7.43 -6.74 -8.19
N LEU A 62 -7.16 -7.46 -7.11
CA LEU A 62 -8.22 -8.03 -6.27
C LEU A 62 -9.12 -6.94 -5.69
N MET A 63 -8.55 -5.85 -5.22
CA MET A 63 -9.33 -4.78 -4.60
C MET A 63 -10.24 -4.10 -5.60
N PHE A 64 -9.77 -3.87 -6.82
CA PHE A 64 -10.60 -3.25 -7.85
C PHE A 64 -11.64 -4.21 -8.41
N TYR A 65 -11.26 -5.44 -8.73
CA TYR A 65 -12.16 -6.35 -9.45
C TYR A 65 -13.03 -7.20 -8.54
N GLU A 66 -12.50 -7.68 -7.40
CA GLU A 66 -13.29 -8.55 -6.52
C GLU A 66 -14.04 -7.75 -5.45
N VAL A 67 -13.39 -6.75 -4.87
CA VAL A 67 -14.03 -5.93 -3.84
C VAL A 67 -14.82 -4.79 -4.46
N GLY A 68 -14.42 -4.34 -5.64
CA GLY A 68 -15.14 -3.32 -6.38
C GLY A 68 -14.83 -1.89 -5.96
N LEU A 69 -13.61 -1.65 -5.49
CA LEU A 69 -13.21 -0.30 -5.10
C LEU A 69 -12.96 0.59 -6.32
N HIS A 70 -13.05 1.88 -6.09
CA HIS A 70 -12.80 2.90 -7.10
C HIS A 70 -11.44 3.57 -6.88
N ARG A 71 -10.98 3.63 -5.61
CA ARG A 71 -9.81 4.43 -5.24
C ARG A 71 -9.00 3.70 -4.16
N ILE A 72 -7.68 3.67 -4.36
CA ILE A 72 -6.73 3.16 -3.37
C ILE A 72 -5.77 4.28 -3.04
N GLU A 73 -5.61 4.58 -1.76
CA GLU A 73 -4.73 5.63 -1.27
C GLU A 73 -3.51 5.03 -0.59
N ALA A 74 -2.37 5.71 -0.71
CA ALA A 74 -1.15 5.34 -0.03
C ALA A 74 -0.44 6.59 0.47
N TYR A 75 0.20 6.47 1.62
CA TYR A 75 0.95 7.57 2.23
C TYR A 75 2.41 7.20 2.34
N ALA A 76 3.28 8.15 2.08
CA ALA A 76 4.72 7.93 2.20
C ALA A 76 5.38 9.20 2.74
N MET A 77 6.38 9.03 3.59
CA MET A 77 7.21 10.15 3.99
C MET A 77 8.08 10.58 2.81
N LYS A 78 8.36 11.88 2.71
CA LYS A 78 9.06 12.44 1.55
C LYS A 78 10.46 11.89 1.34
N ASP A 79 11.10 11.39 2.39
CA ASP A 79 12.43 10.80 2.31
C ASP A 79 12.40 9.28 2.07
N ASN A 80 11.21 8.68 2.02
CA ASN A 80 11.06 7.27 1.72
C ASN A 80 11.03 7.06 0.20
N THR A 81 12.20 7.19 -0.42
CA THR A 81 12.33 7.14 -1.87
C THR A 81 11.93 5.78 -2.45
N ALA A 82 12.19 4.70 -1.71
CA ALA A 82 11.82 3.35 -2.17
C ALA A 82 10.32 3.21 -2.30
N SER A 83 9.58 3.71 -1.31
CA SER A 83 8.11 3.67 -1.34
C SER A 83 7.56 4.52 -2.47
N ILE A 84 8.10 5.73 -2.64
CA ILE A 84 7.66 6.64 -3.70
C ILE A 84 7.90 6.03 -5.08
N ARG A 85 9.06 5.43 -5.30
CA ARG A 85 9.37 4.75 -6.56
C ARG A 85 8.41 3.60 -6.84
N LEU A 86 8.09 2.83 -5.80
CA LEU A 86 7.16 1.72 -5.96
C LEU A 86 5.78 2.24 -6.34
N LEU A 87 5.28 3.25 -5.65
CA LEU A 87 3.97 3.84 -5.95
C LEU A 87 3.93 4.41 -7.37
N ASP A 88 4.99 5.11 -7.78
CA ASP A 88 5.09 5.63 -9.15
C ASP A 88 5.04 4.49 -10.17
N SER A 89 5.78 3.42 -9.91
CA SER A 89 5.84 2.28 -10.84
C SER A 89 4.51 1.54 -10.94
N LEU A 90 3.67 1.65 -9.92
CA LEU A 90 2.33 1.04 -9.90
C LEU A 90 1.26 1.95 -10.52
N GLY A 91 1.64 3.16 -10.92
CA GLY A 91 0.72 4.10 -11.53
C GLY A 91 -0.01 5.02 -10.56
N PHE A 92 0.37 5.02 -9.30
CA PHE A 92 -0.19 5.97 -8.34
C PHE A 92 0.22 7.40 -8.69
N GLN A 93 -0.68 8.33 -8.43
CA GLN A 93 -0.43 9.74 -8.68
C GLN A 93 -0.34 10.51 -7.37
N TYR A 94 0.60 11.44 -7.30
CA TYR A 94 0.75 12.34 -6.16
C TYR A 94 -0.43 13.31 -6.11
N GLU A 95 -1.04 13.44 -4.94
CA GLU A 95 -2.19 14.34 -4.75
C GLU A 95 -1.92 15.49 -3.82
N GLY A 96 -0.92 15.39 -2.98
CA GLY A 96 -0.62 16.49 -2.07
C GLY A 96 0.11 16.03 -0.82
N THR A 97 0.41 16.99 0.03
CA THR A 97 1.11 16.75 1.29
C THR A 97 0.15 16.93 2.45
N CYS A 98 0.05 15.90 3.29
CA CYS A 98 -0.70 15.95 4.54
C CYS A 98 0.27 16.37 5.64
N ARG A 99 0.15 17.62 6.12
CA ARG A 99 1.08 18.16 7.11
C ARG A 99 0.85 17.49 8.46
N GLN A 100 1.95 17.10 9.12
CA GLN A 100 1.92 16.50 10.45
C GLN A 100 0.88 15.40 10.55
N TYR A 101 0.93 14.49 9.58
CA TYR A 101 -0.09 13.46 9.38
C TYR A 101 -0.02 12.36 10.42
N ALA A 102 1.18 11.93 10.78
CA ALA A 102 1.38 10.82 11.71
C ALA A 102 2.60 11.06 12.58
N ARG A 103 2.54 10.48 13.76
CA ARG A 103 3.64 10.58 14.73
C ARG A 103 4.58 9.40 14.52
N ILE A 104 5.76 9.70 14.01
CA ILE A 104 6.78 8.70 13.71
C ILE A 104 7.99 8.97 14.61
N ARG A 105 8.36 7.98 15.42
CA ARG A 105 9.49 8.09 16.33
C ARG A 105 9.41 9.34 17.21
N GLY A 106 8.20 9.61 17.71
CA GLY A 106 7.96 10.73 18.62
C GLY A 106 7.83 12.10 17.95
N ARG A 107 7.89 12.18 16.63
CA ARG A 107 7.78 13.44 15.89
C ARG A 107 6.61 13.40 14.93
N TRP A 108 5.90 14.51 14.82
CA TRP A 108 4.84 14.65 13.82
C TRP A 108 5.48 14.88 12.46
N GLU A 109 5.19 14.01 11.51
CA GLU A 109 5.80 14.00 10.20
C GLU A 109 4.78 14.19 9.10
N ASP A 110 5.17 14.99 8.10
CA ASP A 110 4.36 15.17 6.90
C ASP A 110 4.37 13.88 6.09
N HIS A 111 3.25 13.58 5.46
CA HIS A 111 3.14 12.44 4.56
C HIS A 111 2.62 12.89 3.20
N LEU A 112 3.19 12.34 2.16
CA LEU A 112 2.72 12.54 0.79
C LEU A 112 1.57 11.58 0.52
N LEU A 113 0.49 12.11 -0.04
CA LEU A 113 -0.66 11.30 -0.41
C LEU A 113 -0.58 10.95 -1.89
N TYR A 114 -0.68 9.66 -2.17
CA TYR A 114 -0.75 9.11 -3.51
C TYR A 114 -2.05 8.34 -3.67
N SER A 115 -2.56 8.28 -4.89
CA SER A 115 -3.78 7.53 -5.16
C SER A 115 -3.71 6.81 -6.49
N LEU A 116 -4.44 5.71 -6.55
CA LEU A 116 -4.68 4.97 -7.78
C LEU A 116 -6.18 4.89 -7.96
N ILE A 117 -6.66 5.38 -9.09
CA ILE A 117 -8.09 5.43 -9.40
C ILE A 117 -8.35 4.56 -10.61
N ARG A 118 -9.46 3.87 -10.53
CA ARG A 118 -9.85 3.03 -11.62
C ARG A 118 -11.16 3.45 -12.27
#